data_7604b42f2131c78eda295dd8cd0466ad
#
_entry.id   7604b42f2131c78eda295dd8cd0466ad
#
_cell.length_a   1.000
_cell.length_b   1.000
_cell.length_c   1.000
_cell.angle_alpha   90.00
_cell.angle_beta   90.00
_cell.angle_gamma   90.00
#
_symmetry.space_group_name_H-M   'P 1'
#
loop_
_entity.id
_entity.type
_entity.pdbx_description
1 polymer ?
#
loop_
_entity_poly.entity_id
_entity_poly.type
_entity_poly.pdbx_seq_one_letter_code
_entity_poly.pdbx_strand_id
1 'polypeptide(L)'
;MDQAPKQERSRKRIEVILTTAENILLDEGIDSVTIANISEVSGLKRTSTYKFFQTPESIKAALATRYLLELKKEFSEGTSNINSSELSVIVLRSVEIMHSYFSSSAAAQSLLLSNTTSLPVTKEPFNELASCVQEFIEKNLSLI
;
A
#
# COMPACT_ATOMS: atom_id res chain seq x y z
N MET A 1 -5.97 12.78 -29.78
CA MET A 1 -4.90 12.08 -30.47
C MET A 1 -3.70 11.99 -29.56
N ASP A 2 -3.16 10.81 -29.36
CA ASP A 2 -1.93 10.45 -28.62
C ASP A 2 -1.71 10.97 -27.19
N GLN A 3 -2.70 10.87 -26.33
CA GLN A 3 -2.47 10.96 -24.87
C GLN A 3 -1.90 9.66 -24.27
N ALA A 4 -2.15 8.51 -24.91
CA ALA A 4 -1.73 7.19 -24.41
C ALA A 4 -0.20 7.05 -24.23
N PRO A 5 0.67 7.44 -25.17
CA PRO A 5 2.12 7.32 -24.98
C PRO A 5 2.66 8.23 -23.87
N LYS A 6 2.07 9.42 -23.66
CA LYS A 6 2.47 10.34 -22.59
C LYS A 6 2.06 9.84 -21.21
N GLN A 7 0.85 9.29 -21.09
CA GLN A 7 0.37 8.69 -19.86
C GLN A 7 1.18 7.45 -19.47
N GLU A 8 1.52 6.61 -20.45
CA GLU A 8 2.33 5.43 -20.19
C GLU A 8 3.74 5.79 -19.72
N ARG A 9 4.37 6.78 -20.32
CA ARG A 9 5.68 7.30 -19.86
C ARG A 9 5.61 7.85 -18.44
N SER A 10 4.51 8.53 -18.10
CA SER A 10 4.30 9.04 -16.74
C SER A 10 4.12 7.90 -15.74
N ARG A 11 3.33 6.88 -16.07
CA ARG A 11 3.16 5.68 -15.24
C ARG A 11 4.50 4.96 -14.99
N LYS A 12 5.28 4.74 -16.05
CA LYS A 12 6.60 4.09 -15.92
C LYS A 12 7.53 4.88 -15.00
N ARG A 13 7.51 6.21 -15.07
CA ARG A 13 8.33 7.05 -14.17
C ARG A 13 7.85 6.97 -12.72
N ILE A 14 6.55 7.02 -12.49
CA ILE A 14 5.97 6.84 -11.15
C ILE A 14 6.37 5.47 -10.59
N GLU A 15 6.28 4.40 -11.38
CA GLU A 15 6.70 3.06 -10.97
C GLU A 15 8.19 3.01 -10.61
N VAL A 16 9.06 3.61 -11.41
CA VAL A 16 10.50 3.69 -11.10
C VAL A 16 10.72 4.42 -9.77
N ILE A 17 10.05 5.55 -9.55
CA ILE A 17 10.16 6.32 -8.30
C ILE A 17 9.71 5.47 -7.10
N LEU A 18 8.55 4.84 -7.19
CA LEU A 18 7.98 4.06 -6.09
C LEU A 18 8.78 2.78 -5.81
N THR A 19 9.22 2.06 -6.85
CA THR A 19 10.08 0.88 -6.69
C THR A 19 11.43 1.24 -6.08
N THR A 20 12.03 2.36 -6.51
CA THR A 20 13.28 2.85 -5.92
C THR A 20 13.08 3.25 -4.46
N ALA A 21 12.00 3.94 -4.15
CA ALA A 21 11.66 4.32 -2.78
C ALA A 21 11.44 3.10 -1.87
N GLU A 22 10.81 2.05 -2.38
CA GLU A 22 10.62 0.78 -1.68
C GLU A 22 11.96 0.08 -1.37
N ASN A 23 12.87 0.03 -2.35
CA ASN A 23 14.20 -0.53 -2.14
C ASN A 23 14.98 0.26 -1.08
N ILE A 24 14.97 1.60 -1.14
CA ILE A 24 15.60 2.45 -0.13
C ILE A 24 14.98 2.23 1.24
N LEU A 25 13.64 2.12 1.32
CA LEU A 25 12.93 1.83 2.56
C LEU A 25 13.40 0.51 3.20
N LEU A 26 13.58 -0.53 2.38
CA LEU A 26 14.03 -1.85 2.84
C LEU A 26 15.48 -1.88 3.25
N ASP A 27 16.35 -1.24 2.49
CA ASP A 27 17.81 -1.31 2.69
C ASP A 27 18.29 -0.32 3.75
N GLU A 28 17.72 0.89 3.80
CA GLU A 28 18.24 2.01 4.60
C GLU A 28 17.21 2.56 5.60
N GLY A 29 15.94 2.17 5.51
CA GLY A 29 14.86 2.63 6.37
C GLY A 29 14.12 3.87 5.86
N ILE A 30 13.03 4.21 6.58
CA ILE A 30 12.05 5.23 6.16
C ILE A 30 12.65 6.64 6.03
N ASP A 31 13.64 6.99 6.86
CA ASP A 31 14.26 8.31 6.86
C ASP A 31 15.14 8.55 5.63
N SER A 32 15.63 7.47 5.01
CA SER A 32 16.43 7.52 3.78
C SER A 32 15.58 7.67 2.52
N VAL A 33 14.26 7.55 2.61
CA VAL A 33 13.33 7.79 1.49
C VAL A 33 13.21 9.29 1.26
N THR A 34 14.16 9.83 0.51
CA THR A 34 14.25 11.25 0.12
C THR A 34 14.28 11.40 -1.39
N ILE A 35 13.88 12.57 -1.90
CA ILE A 35 13.95 12.84 -3.35
C ILE A 35 15.40 12.79 -3.85
N ALA A 36 16.36 13.19 -3.01
CA ALA A 36 17.78 13.11 -3.35
C ALA A 36 18.23 11.67 -3.58
N ASN A 37 18.00 10.79 -2.60
CA ASN A 37 18.39 9.38 -2.68
C ASN A 37 17.67 8.66 -3.82
N ILE A 38 16.37 8.91 -3.98
CA ILE A 38 15.60 8.34 -5.10
C ILE A 38 16.19 8.76 -6.46
N SER A 39 16.54 10.03 -6.61
CA SER A 39 17.14 10.52 -7.85
C SER A 39 18.52 9.92 -8.11
N GLU A 40 19.32 9.73 -7.06
CA GLU A 40 20.65 9.13 -7.15
C GLU A 40 20.56 7.66 -7.56
N VAL A 41 19.74 6.87 -6.86
CA VAL A 41 19.57 5.43 -7.10
C VAL A 41 18.88 5.14 -8.42
N SER A 42 17.82 5.89 -8.76
CA SER A 42 17.04 5.67 -9.99
C SER A 42 17.66 6.23 -11.26
N GLY A 43 18.62 7.15 -11.12
CA GLY A 43 19.15 7.92 -12.24
C GLY A 43 18.18 8.99 -12.81
N LEU A 44 17.01 9.15 -12.23
CA LEU A 44 16.06 10.18 -12.62
C LEU A 44 16.50 11.56 -12.12
N LYS A 45 16.33 12.58 -12.94
CA LYS A 45 16.57 13.96 -12.51
C LYS A 45 15.56 14.33 -11.41
N ARG A 46 16.00 15.06 -10.37
CA ARG A 46 15.11 15.57 -9.30
C ARG A 46 13.91 16.33 -9.86
N THR A 47 14.10 17.13 -10.92
CA THR A 47 13.01 17.83 -11.59
C THR A 47 11.95 16.91 -12.17
N SER A 48 12.32 15.70 -12.57
CA SER A 48 11.37 14.68 -13.04
C SER A 48 10.56 14.08 -11.88
N THR A 49 11.20 13.87 -10.73
CA THR A 49 10.53 13.38 -9.53
C THR A 49 9.55 14.41 -8.98
N TYR A 50 9.98 15.69 -8.91
CA TYR A 50 9.12 16.79 -8.45
C TYR A 50 7.85 17.02 -9.30
N LYS A 51 7.81 16.54 -10.55
CA LYS A 51 6.60 16.59 -11.37
C LYS A 51 5.47 15.69 -10.84
N PHE A 52 5.83 14.63 -10.14
CA PHE A 52 4.88 13.64 -9.62
C PHE A 52 4.72 13.71 -8.11
N PHE A 53 5.81 13.99 -7.40
CA PHE A 53 5.85 14.01 -5.95
C PHE A 53 6.63 15.25 -5.48
N GLN A 54 5.95 16.13 -4.76
CA GLN A 54 6.56 17.39 -4.31
C GLN A 54 7.39 17.21 -3.03
N THR A 55 7.06 16.19 -2.24
CA THR A 55 7.71 15.91 -0.95
C THR A 55 8.00 14.43 -0.80
N PRO A 56 8.98 14.04 0.04
CA PRO A 56 9.21 12.64 0.40
C PRO A 56 7.97 12.00 1.03
N GLU A 57 7.20 12.76 1.81
CA GLU A 57 5.97 12.29 2.46
C GLU A 57 4.92 11.89 1.44
N SER A 58 4.82 12.60 0.31
CA SER A 58 3.89 12.24 -0.77
C SER A 58 4.27 10.92 -1.45
N ILE A 59 5.56 10.58 -1.52
CA ILE A 59 6.04 9.29 -2.01
C ILE A 59 5.71 8.18 -1.02
N LYS A 60 5.99 8.41 0.26
CA LYS A 60 5.65 7.46 1.34
C LYS A 60 4.15 7.21 1.40
N ALA A 61 3.33 8.25 1.26
CA ALA A 61 1.87 8.14 1.19
C ALA A 61 1.40 7.32 -0.02
N ALA A 62 2.01 7.50 -1.18
CA ALA A 62 1.69 6.70 -2.36
C ALA A 62 2.05 5.22 -2.18
N LEU A 63 3.19 4.90 -1.55
CA LEU A 63 3.55 3.53 -1.17
C LEU A 63 2.55 2.94 -0.17
N ALA A 64 2.20 3.68 0.87
CA ALA A 64 1.21 3.23 1.86
C ALA A 64 -0.15 2.95 1.22
N THR A 65 -0.60 3.81 0.30
CA THR A 65 -1.82 3.59 -0.49
C THR A 65 -1.73 2.29 -1.30
N ARG A 66 -0.62 2.03 -1.97
CA ARG A 66 -0.39 0.77 -2.71
C ARG A 66 -0.54 -0.44 -1.79
N TYR A 67 0.14 -0.44 -0.65
CA TYR A 67 0.09 -1.56 0.30
C TYR A 67 -1.30 -1.79 0.90
N LEU A 68 -2.05 -0.73 1.19
CA LEU A 68 -3.43 -0.84 1.67
C LEU A 68 -4.36 -1.44 0.61
N LEU A 69 -4.19 -1.08 -0.66
CA LEU A 69 -4.95 -1.66 -1.76
C LEU A 69 -4.59 -3.12 -2.02
N GLU A 70 -3.32 -3.48 -1.89
CA GLU A 70 -2.86 -4.87 -1.95
C GLU A 70 -3.46 -5.69 -0.80
N LEU A 71 -3.39 -5.19 0.43
CA LEU A 71 -4.00 -5.86 1.59
C LEU A 71 -5.51 -6.02 1.42
N LYS A 72 -6.22 -5.00 0.92
CA LYS A 72 -7.64 -5.09 0.59
C LYS A 72 -7.92 -6.21 -0.39
N LYS A 73 -7.10 -6.32 -1.45
CA LYS A 73 -7.23 -7.38 -2.45
C LYS A 73 -7.02 -8.76 -1.84
N GLU A 74 -5.94 -8.96 -1.08
CA GLU A 74 -5.64 -10.20 -0.37
C GLU A 74 -6.78 -10.59 0.59
N PHE A 75 -7.32 -9.61 1.31
CA PHE A 75 -8.45 -9.83 2.21
C PHE A 75 -9.70 -10.26 1.45
N SER A 76 -10.07 -9.55 0.39
CA SER A 76 -11.23 -9.86 -0.43
C SER A 76 -11.13 -11.26 -1.06
N GLU A 77 -9.97 -11.61 -1.64
CA GLU A 77 -9.72 -12.92 -2.24
C GLU A 77 -9.70 -14.02 -1.17
N GLY A 78 -9.01 -13.77 -0.05
CA GLY A 78 -8.87 -14.74 1.03
C GLY A 78 -10.14 -15.02 1.81
N THR A 79 -11.16 -14.16 1.71
CA THR A 79 -12.46 -14.31 2.38
C THR A 79 -13.61 -14.69 1.45
N SER A 80 -13.37 -14.71 0.12
CA SER A 80 -14.43 -14.92 -0.89
C SER A 80 -15.24 -16.21 -0.71
N ASN A 81 -14.59 -17.26 -0.24
CA ASN A 81 -15.19 -18.58 -0.04
C ASN A 81 -15.62 -18.85 1.40
N ILE A 82 -15.47 -17.88 2.29
CA ILE A 82 -15.88 -18.03 3.68
C ILE A 82 -17.37 -17.77 3.79
N ASN A 83 -18.07 -18.76 4.35
CA ASN A 83 -19.49 -18.69 4.68
C ASN A 83 -19.68 -19.41 6.02
N SER A 84 -19.50 -18.70 7.11
CA SER A 84 -19.56 -19.25 8.46
C SER A 84 -20.27 -18.28 9.39
N SER A 85 -21.15 -18.83 10.22
CA SER A 85 -21.79 -18.10 11.33
C SER A 85 -20.96 -18.13 12.62
N GLU A 86 -19.82 -18.82 12.63
CA GLU A 86 -18.95 -18.88 13.80
C GLU A 86 -18.00 -17.68 13.82
N LEU A 87 -18.15 -16.82 14.81
CA LEU A 87 -17.32 -15.63 15.00
C LEU A 87 -15.82 -15.98 15.08
N SER A 88 -15.48 -17.09 15.72
CA SER A 88 -14.11 -17.60 15.80
C SER A 88 -13.47 -17.82 14.44
N VAL A 89 -14.22 -18.42 13.50
CA VAL A 89 -13.74 -18.66 12.11
C VAL A 89 -13.53 -17.34 11.38
N ILE A 90 -14.45 -16.39 11.52
CA ILE A 90 -14.38 -15.07 10.90
C ILE A 90 -13.15 -14.31 11.39
N VAL A 91 -12.96 -14.25 12.70
CA VAL A 91 -11.84 -13.55 13.33
C VAL A 91 -10.51 -14.20 12.98
N LEU A 92 -10.42 -15.53 13.13
CA LEU A 92 -9.19 -16.26 12.83
C LEU A 92 -8.76 -16.06 11.38
N ARG A 93 -9.67 -16.15 10.42
CA ARG A 93 -9.37 -15.96 9.01
C ARG A 93 -8.89 -14.55 8.71
N SER A 94 -9.51 -13.54 9.31
CA SER A 94 -9.09 -12.15 9.16
C SER A 94 -7.66 -11.93 9.67
N VAL A 95 -7.34 -12.48 10.83
CA VAL A 95 -5.98 -12.40 11.43
C VAL A 95 -4.96 -13.16 10.58
N GLU A 96 -5.29 -14.34 10.08
CA GLU A 96 -4.41 -15.12 9.20
C GLU A 96 -4.04 -14.37 7.92
N ILE A 97 -5.00 -13.72 7.27
CA ILE A 97 -4.76 -12.94 6.05
C ILE A 97 -3.83 -11.75 6.35
N MET A 98 -4.12 -10.99 7.40
CA MET A 98 -3.29 -9.86 7.79
C MET A 98 -1.88 -10.30 8.17
N HIS A 99 -1.75 -11.36 8.95
CA HIS A 99 -0.45 -11.92 9.34
C HIS A 99 0.34 -12.39 8.10
N SER A 100 -0.28 -13.12 7.20
CA SER A 100 0.34 -13.60 5.96
C SER A 100 0.84 -12.45 5.10
N TYR A 101 0.02 -11.42 4.91
CA TYR A 101 0.38 -10.24 4.11
C TYR A 101 1.60 -9.52 4.70
N PHE A 102 1.57 -9.16 5.97
CA PHE A 102 2.68 -8.46 6.61
C PHE A 102 3.94 -9.32 6.75
N SER A 103 3.80 -10.63 6.88
CA SER A 103 4.96 -11.55 6.90
C SER A 103 5.62 -11.68 5.52
N SER A 104 4.87 -11.51 4.44
CA SER A 104 5.37 -11.57 3.06
C SER A 104 5.87 -10.24 2.52
N SER A 105 5.47 -9.11 3.12
CA SER A 105 5.82 -7.76 2.67
C SER A 105 6.51 -6.95 3.77
N ALA A 106 7.84 -7.06 3.83
CA ALA A 106 8.65 -6.30 4.78
C ALA A 106 8.52 -4.78 4.61
N ALA A 107 8.35 -4.31 3.38
CA ALA A 107 8.15 -2.89 3.08
C ALA A 107 6.81 -2.38 3.63
N ALA A 108 5.71 -3.12 3.43
CA ALA A 108 4.41 -2.79 3.99
C ALA A 108 4.46 -2.82 5.53
N GLN A 109 5.10 -3.82 6.12
CA GLN A 109 5.29 -3.90 7.56
C GLN A 109 6.06 -2.68 8.10
N SER A 110 7.18 -2.34 7.49
CA SER A 110 8.01 -1.20 7.89
C SER A 110 7.25 0.12 7.78
N LEU A 111 6.50 0.32 6.70
CA LEU A 111 5.82 1.59 6.45
C LEU A 111 4.50 1.73 7.22
N LEU A 112 3.66 0.70 7.24
CA LEU A 112 2.31 0.77 7.81
C LEU A 112 2.28 0.53 9.32
N LEU A 113 3.20 -0.27 9.85
CA LEU A 113 3.25 -0.60 11.27
C LEU A 113 4.28 0.22 12.06
N SER A 114 5.09 1.06 11.41
CA SER A 114 6.01 1.95 12.10
C SER A 114 5.25 3.09 12.78
N ASN A 115 5.35 3.19 14.08
CA ASN A 115 4.70 4.23 14.90
C ASN A 115 5.28 5.65 14.72
N THR A 116 6.26 5.82 13.85
CA THR A 116 7.08 7.03 13.79
C THR A 116 6.57 8.10 12.83
N THR A 117 5.51 7.83 12.06
CA THR A 117 5.14 8.77 10.99
C THR A 117 3.64 8.92 10.88
N SER A 118 3.15 10.14 11.14
CA SER A 118 1.85 10.56 10.63
C SER A 118 1.95 10.72 9.11
N LEU A 119 1.78 9.62 8.38
CA LEU A 119 1.74 9.66 6.93
C LEU A 119 0.50 10.46 6.49
N PRO A 120 0.62 11.42 5.59
CA PRO A 120 -0.52 12.12 5.01
C PRO A 120 -1.22 11.21 3.99
N VAL A 121 -1.57 9.99 4.42
CA VAL A 121 -2.35 9.06 3.60
C VAL A 121 -3.77 9.60 3.55
N THR A 122 -4.33 9.67 2.35
CA THR A 122 -5.74 9.98 2.19
C THR A 122 -6.58 8.93 2.93
N LYS A 123 -7.71 9.33 3.46
CA LYS A 123 -8.56 8.40 4.25
C LYS A 123 -9.19 7.31 3.37
N GLU A 124 -9.28 7.54 2.05
CA GLU A 124 -9.94 6.63 1.13
C GLU A 124 -9.40 5.19 1.17
N PRO A 125 -8.07 4.92 1.05
CA PRO A 125 -7.58 3.54 1.07
C PRO A 125 -7.85 2.81 2.39
N PHE A 126 -7.80 3.53 3.51
CA PHE A 126 -8.17 2.97 4.81
C PHE A 126 -9.67 2.68 4.89
N ASN A 127 -10.51 3.60 4.41
CA ASN A 127 -11.95 3.42 4.39
C ASN A 127 -12.35 2.26 3.48
N GLU A 128 -11.70 2.10 2.33
CA GLU A 128 -11.94 0.98 1.42
C GLU A 128 -11.60 -0.37 2.06
N LEU A 129 -10.46 -0.46 2.76
CA LEU A 129 -10.10 -1.66 3.50
C LEU A 129 -11.09 -1.91 4.65
N ALA A 130 -11.42 -0.89 5.43
CA ALA A 130 -12.37 -0.99 6.54
C ALA A 130 -13.75 -1.43 6.05
N SER A 131 -14.25 -0.89 4.94
CA SER A 131 -15.52 -1.31 4.34
C SER A 131 -15.48 -2.76 3.90
N CYS A 132 -14.40 -3.22 3.29
CA CYS A 132 -14.23 -4.61 2.87
C CYS A 132 -14.27 -5.57 4.07
N VAL A 133 -13.60 -5.22 5.17
CA VAL A 133 -13.64 -6.00 6.43
C VAL A 133 -15.03 -6.00 7.04
N GLN A 134 -15.68 -4.83 7.09
CA GLN A 134 -17.02 -4.68 7.61
C GLN A 134 -18.03 -5.52 6.83
N GLU A 135 -18.04 -5.45 5.51
CA GLU A 135 -18.91 -6.24 4.64
C GLU A 135 -18.71 -7.74 4.86
N PHE A 136 -17.47 -8.20 5.02
CA PHE A 136 -17.19 -9.59 5.34
C PHE A 136 -17.78 -10.02 6.68
N ILE A 137 -17.62 -9.20 7.71
CA ILE A 137 -18.16 -9.46 9.04
C ILE A 137 -19.69 -9.48 9.00
N GLU A 138 -20.32 -8.45 8.43
CA GLU A 138 -21.79 -8.33 8.35
C GLU A 138 -22.43 -9.48 7.58
N LYS A 139 -21.85 -9.84 6.43
CA LYS A 139 -22.29 -10.98 5.62
C LYS A 139 -22.33 -12.28 6.43
N ASN A 140 -21.32 -12.52 7.25
CA ASN A 140 -21.22 -13.76 8.01
C ASN A 140 -22.01 -13.70 9.32
N LEU A 141 -22.07 -12.55 9.99
CA LEU A 141 -22.90 -12.38 11.20
C LEU A 141 -24.40 -12.40 10.89
N SER A 142 -24.83 -11.98 9.71
CA SER A 142 -26.25 -12.06 9.31
C SER A 142 -26.76 -13.50 9.12
N LEU A 143 -25.87 -14.50 9.16
CA LEU A 143 -26.20 -15.92 9.12
C LEU A 143 -26.49 -16.50 10.52
N ILE A 144 -26.29 -15.71 11.56
CA ILE A 144 -26.61 -16.06 12.94
C ILE A 144 -28.05 -15.62 13.23
#